data_d735842b2ce846a608463f910b484a39
#
_entry.id   d735842b2ce846a608463f910b484a39
#
_cell.length_a   1.000
_cell.length_b   1.000
_cell.length_c   1.000
_cell.angle_alpha   90.00
_cell.angle_beta   90.00
_cell.angle_gamma   90.00
#
_symmetry.space_group_name_H-M   'P 1'
#
loop_
_entity.id
_entity.type
_entity.pdbx_description
1 polymer ?
#
loop_
_entity_poly.entity_id
_entity_poly.type
_entity_poly.pdbx_seq_one_letter_code
_entity_poly.pdbx_strand_id
1 'polypeptide(L)'
;FGIDADVDTTPEYDVFISHASEDKDEVVRPLATALRNKGIKVWYDEFEMKIGDSLRRKIDKGLANSKFGIVVISKSFIKKGWTNYELDGIITKAVSGEQIILPIWHNITKKEVIEFSPSLADKLARNTAINTVDEIADEIAELILNE
;
A
#
# COMPACT_ATOMS: atom_id res chain seq x y z
N PHE A 1 -16.33 -20.24 -22.65
CA PHE A 1 -15.97 -20.36 -22.15
C PHE A 1 -15.21 -20.05 -21.40
N GLY A 2 -15.94 -19.81 -20.59
CA GLY A 2 -15.27 -19.58 -19.36
C GLY A 2 -13.82 -19.61 -19.45
N ILE A 3 -13.49 -20.11 -20.32
CA ILE A 3 -12.13 -20.25 -20.67
C ILE A 3 -11.45 -18.95 -20.78
N ASP A 4 -12.15 -17.96 -21.19
CA ASP A 4 -11.56 -16.65 -21.36
C ASP A 4 -11.07 -16.06 -20.07
N ALA A 5 -11.78 -16.32 -19.02
CA ALA A 5 -11.36 -15.87 -17.72
C ALA A 5 -10.06 -16.55 -17.32
N ASP A 6 -9.88 -17.77 -17.75
CA ASP A 6 -8.70 -18.51 -17.42
C ASP A 6 -7.49 -17.94 -18.08
N VAL A 7 -7.67 -17.40 -19.23
CA VAL A 7 -6.58 -16.96 -20.02
C VAL A 7 -5.95 -15.69 -19.47
N ASP A 8 -6.77 -14.84 -18.89
CA ASP A 8 -6.27 -13.59 -18.38
C ASP A 8 -5.82 -13.71 -16.94
N THR A 9 -4.56 -14.12 -16.77
CA THR A 9 -3.95 -14.20 -15.46
C THR A 9 -3.14 -12.95 -15.16
N THR A 10 -3.06 -12.01 -16.08
CA THR A 10 -2.30 -10.78 -15.89
C THR A 10 -3.03 -9.86 -14.93
N PRO A 11 -2.36 -9.34 -13.91
CA PRO A 11 -2.97 -8.37 -13.02
C PRO A 11 -3.46 -7.14 -13.78
N GLU A 12 -4.63 -6.66 -13.41
CA GLU A 12 -5.22 -5.49 -14.05
C GLU A 12 -4.46 -4.21 -13.73
N TYR A 13 -3.85 -4.15 -12.53
CA TYR A 13 -3.10 -2.99 -12.07
C TYR A 13 -1.67 -3.37 -11.72
N ASP A 14 -0.78 -2.38 -11.76
CA ASP A 14 0.59 -2.60 -11.31
C ASP A 14 0.69 -2.46 -9.80
N VAL A 15 -0.04 -1.50 -9.23
CA VAL A 15 0.02 -1.25 -7.79
C VAL A 15 -1.33 -0.76 -7.26
N PHE A 16 -1.65 -1.13 -6.03
CA PHE A 16 -2.79 -0.55 -5.31
C PHE A 16 -2.26 0.21 -4.10
N ILE A 17 -3.02 1.21 -3.64
CA ILE A 17 -2.62 2.03 -2.49
C ILE A 17 -3.72 2.00 -1.43
N SER A 18 -3.45 1.31 -0.33
CA SER A 18 -4.35 1.28 0.83
C SER A 18 -4.02 2.47 1.73
N HIS A 19 -5.04 3.21 2.14
CA HIS A 19 -4.84 4.48 2.85
C HIS A 19 -6.06 4.88 3.66
N ALA A 20 -5.86 5.75 4.64
CA ALA A 20 -6.97 6.41 5.32
C ALA A 20 -7.49 7.55 4.43
N SER A 21 -8.78 7.80 4.47
CA SER A 21 -9.38 8.85 3.64
C SER A 21 -8.74 10.22 3.88
N GLU A 22 -8.31 10.46 5.10
CA GLU A 22 -7.69 11.74 5.48
C GLU A 22 -6.36 12.00 4.76
N ASP A 23 -5.69 10.95 4.30
CA ASP A 23 -4.39 11.06 3.64
C ASP A 23 -4.48 11.14 2.11
N LYS A 24 -5.68 11.06 1.58
CA LYS A 24 -5.89 10.96 0.14
C LYS A 24 -5.33 12.15 -0.63
N ASP A 25 -5.63 13.36 -0.18
CA ASP A 25 -5.21 14.56 -0.90
C ASP A 25 -3.73 14.89 -0.71
N GLU A 26 -3.17 14.60 0.45
CA GLU A 26 -1.77 14.94 0.74
C GLU A 26 -0.76 13.97 0.14
N VAL A 27 -1.07 12.70 0.12
CA VAL A 27 -0.12 11.66 -0.26
C VAL A 27 -0.58 10.84 -1.44
N VAL A 28 -1.79 10.29 -1.36
CA VAL A 28 -2.23 9.27 -2.30
C VAL A 28 -2.41 9.80 -3.71
N ARG A 29 -3.11 10.92 -3.86
CA ARG A 29 -3.30 11.52 -5.18
C ARG A 29 -2.00 11.97 -5.82
N PRO A 30 -1.13 12.71 -5.10
CA PRO A 30 0.16 13.09 -5.67
C PRO A 30 1.00 11.87 -6.05
N LEU A 31 1.02 10.84 -5.20
CA LEU A 31 1.76 9.63 -5.48
C LEU A 31 1.19 8.89 -6.69
N ALA A 32 -0.12 8.74 -6.74
CA ALA A 32 -0.78 8.07 -7.86
C ALA A 32 -0.52 8.83 -9.17
N THR A 33 -0.59 10.15 -9.13
CA THR A 33 -0.33 10.98 -10.32
C THR A 33 1.11 10.79 -10.79
N ALA A 34 2.07 10.84 -9.87
CA ALA A 34 3.48 10.67 -10.21
C ALA A 34 3.74 9.28 -10.82
N LEU A 35 3.13 8.24 -10.26
CA LEU A 35 3.27 6.88 -10.78
C LEU A 35 2.62 6.73 -12.16
N ARG A 36 1.44 7.29 -12.33
CA ARG A 36 0.74 7.23 -13.63
C ARG A 36 1.52 7.96 -14.73
N ASN A 37 2.19 9.05 -14.37
CA ASN A 37 3.03 9.77 -15.31
C ASN A 37 4.23 8.93 -15.77
N LYS A 38 4.56 7.89 -15.03
CA LYS A 38 5.64 6.97 -15.39
C LYS A 38 5.14 5.71 -16.09
N GLY A 39 3.85 5.67 -16.43
CA GLY A 39 3.25 4.55 -17.13
C GLY A 39 2.76 3.42 -16.23
N ILE A 40 2.67 3.66 -14.95
CA ILE A 40 2.24 2.66 -13.98
C ILE A 40 0.73 2.76 -13.76
N LYS A 41 0.05 1.62 -13.77
CA LYS A 41 -1.39 1.56 -13.51
C LYS A 41 -1.64 1.48 -12.02
N VAL A 42 -2.27 2.51 -11.48
CA VAL A 42 -2.49 2.65 -10.03
C VAL A 42 -3.97 2.53 -9.69
N TRP A 43 -4.25 1.79 -8.65
CA TRP A 43 -5.62 1.58 -8.15
C TRP A 43 -5.70 2.00 -6.70
N TYR A 44 -6.44 3.03 -6.37
CA TYR A 44 -6.52 3.48 -4.99
C TYR A 44 -7.92 3.85 -4.47
N ASP A 45 -8.86 4.18 -5.35
CA ASP A 45 -10.18 4.65 -4.90
C ASP A 45 -10.91 3.66 -4.01
N GLU A 46 -10.81 2.38 -4.30
CA GLU A 46 -11.48 1.35 -3.52
C GLU A 46 -10.74 0.98 -2.23
N PHE A 47 -9.55 1.54 -2.03
CA PHE A 47 -8.71 1.22 -0.88
C PHE A 47 -8.68 2.32 0.17
N GLU A 48 -9.68 3.19 0.15
CA GLU A 48 -9.89 4.20 1.15
C GLU A 48 -10.48 3.54 2.39
N MET A 49 -9.68 3.49 3.45
CA MET A 49 -10.06 2.74 4.65
C MET A 49 -10.90 3.57 5.60
N LYS A 50 -11.94 2.95 6.14
CA LYS A 50 -12.85 3.56 7.10
C LYS A 50 -12.96 2.66 8.32
N ILE A 51 -13.45 3.23 9.42
CA ILE A 51 -13.68 2.45 10.65
C ILE A 51 -14.65 1.31 10.33
N GLY A 52 -14.29 0.10 10.72
CA GLY A 52 -15.12 -1.06 10.46
C GLY A 52 -14.78 -1.84 9.22
N ASP A 53 -13.95 -1.28 8.33
CA ASP A 53 -13.52 -2.00 7.12
C ASP A 53 -12.55 -3.12 7.50
N SER A 54 -12.54 -4.16 6.69
CA SER A 54 -11.56 -5.23 6.85
C SER A 54 -10.31 -4.90 6.05
N LEU A 55 -9.24 -4.57 6.76
CA LEU A 55 -7.96 -4.28 6.14
C LEU A 55 -7.45 -5.49 5.37
N ARG A 56 -7.57 -6.68 5.97
CA ARG A 56 -7.11 -7.92 5.33
C ARG A 56 -7.83 -8.18 4.02
N ARG A 57 -9.15 -8.03 3.99
CA ARG A 57 -9.92 -8.24 2.76
C ARG A 57 -9.52 -7.28 1.67
N LYS A 58 -9.30 -6.02 2.04
CA LYS A 58 -8.88 -5.01 1.08
C LYS A 58 -7.49 -5.32 0.51
N ILE A 59 -6.57 -5.70 1.39
CA ILE A 59 -5.21 -6.07 0.95
C ILE A 59 -5.27 -7.29 0.03
N ASP A 60 -6.02 -8.32 0.41
CA ASP A 60 -6.15 -9.53 -0.41
C ASP A 60 -6.75 -9.21 -1.77
N LYS A 61 -7.78 -8.36 -1.81
CA LYS A 61 -8.38 -7.94 -3.06
C LYS A 61 -7.40 -7.18 -3.95
N GLY A 62 -6.61 -6.29 -3.35
CA GLY A 62 -5.60 -5.54 -4.07
C GLY A 62 -4.55 -6.45 -4.67
N LEU A 63 -4.04 -7.39 -3.87
CA LEU A 63 -3.01 -8.31 -4.33
C LEU A 63 -3.52 -9.27 -5.40
N ALA A 64 -4.80 -9.60 -5.39
CA ALA A 64 -5.39 -10.46 -6.42
C ALA A 64 -5.42 -9.78 -7.79
N ASN A 65 -5.42 -8.46 -7.82
CA ASN A 65 -5.56 -7.69 -9.06
C ASN A 65 -4.37 -6.78 -9.37
N SER A 66 -3.32 -6.82 -8.56
CA SER A 66 -2.16 -5.94 -8.71
C SER A 66 -0.88 -6.72 -8.45
N LYS A 67 0.25 -6.22 -8.97
CA LYS A 67 1.55 -6.84 -8.74
C LYS A 67 2.14 -6.45 -7.39
N PHE A 68 1.89 -5.22 -6.96
CA PHE A 68 2.46 -4.67 -5.73
C PHE A 68 1.38 -3.95 -4.94
N GLY A 69 1.62 -3.79 -3.65
CA GLY A 69 0.74 -3.02 -2.79
C GLY A 69 1.50 -1.95 -2.02
N ILE A 70 0.86 -0.82 -1.81
CA ILE A 70 1.38 0.27 -1.00
C ILE A 70 0.40 0.47 0.15
N VAL A 71 0.91 0.58 1.36
CA VAL A 71 0.09 0.89 2.54
C VAL A 71 0.62 2.17 3.15
N VAL A 72 -0.20 3.21 3.16
CA VAL A 72 0.16 4.48 3.78
C VAL A 72 -0.20 4.43 5.26
N ILE A 73 0.81 4.48 6.10
CA ILE A 73 0.65 4.41 7.55
C ILE A 73 0.79 5.80 8.13
N SER A 74 -0.30 6.29 8.71
CA SER A 74 -0.39 7.60 9.30
C SER A 74 -1.13 7.50 10.63
N LYS A 75 -1.21 8.60 11.36
CA LYS A 75 -2.02 8.64 12.59
C LYS A 75 -3.48 8.34 12.29
N SER A 76 -3.99 8.87 11.17
CA SER A 76 -5.37 8.61 10.75
C SER A 76 -5.60 7.14 10.44
N PHE A 77 -4.64 6.51 9.77
CA PHE A 77 -4.72 5.08 9.46
C PHE A 77 -4.76 4.25 10.74
N ILE A 78 -3.89 4.57 11.70
CA ILE A 78 -3.82 3.85 12.98
C ILE A 78 -5.12 4.00 13.77
N LYS A 79 -5.74 5.18 13.71
CA LYS A 79 -6.98 5.45 14.44
C LYS A 79 -8.18 4.66 13.94
N LYS A 80 -8.06 3.97 12.81
CA LYS A 80 -9.14 3.11 12.31
C LYS A 80 -9.33 1.86 13.18
N GLY A 81 -8.37 1.58 14.08
CA GLY A 81 -8.55 0.52 15.07
C GLY A 81 -8.34 -0.89 14.55
N TRP A 82 -7.28 -1.11 13.77
CA TRP A 82 -6.99 -2.43 13.24
C TRP A 82 -6.60 -3.40 14.35
N THR A 83 -7.02 -4.66 14.20
CA THR A 83 -6.64 -5.71 15.15
C THR A 83 -5.22 -6.19 14.83
N ASN A 84 -4.62 -6.91 15.78
CA ASN A 84 -3.32 -7.53 15.54
C ASN A 84 -3.37 -8.53 14.40
N TYR A 85 -4.49 -9.22 14.26
CA TYR A 85 -4.69 -10.16 13.16
C TYR A 85 -4.63 -9.45 11.80
N GLU A 86 -5.26 -8.28 11.71
CA GLU A 86 -5.24 -7.48 10.48
C GLU A 86 -3.83 -7.00 10.14
N LEU A 87 -3.10 -6.56 11.17
CA LEU A 87 -1.74 -6.07 10.99
C LEU A 87 -0.77 -7.20 10.64
N ASP A 88 -0.95 -8.36 11.24
CA ASP A 88 -0.13 -9.52 10.93
C ASP A 88 -0.29 -9.92 9.47
N GLY A 89 -1.47 -9.73 8.91
CA GLY A 89 -1.73 -9.98 7.50
C GLY A 89 -0.84 -9.14 6.60
N ILE A 90 -0.67 -7.85 6.93
CA ILE A 90 0.21 -6.96 6.18
C ILE A 90 1.66 -7.44 6.27
N ILE A 91 2.11 -7.75 7.48
CA ILE A 91 3.48 -8.17 7.72
C ILE A 91 3.80 -9.46 6.98
N THR A 92 2.89 -10.42 7.06
CA THR A 92 3.06 -11.72 6.41
C THR A 92 3.18 -11.56 4.90
N LYS A 93 2.32 -10.75 4.29
CA LYS A 93 2.38 -10.50 2.85
C LYS A 93 3.68 -9.83 2.46
N ALA A 94 4.16 -8.90 3.29
CA ALA A 94 5.39 -8.17 3.00
C ALA A 94 6.63 -9.07 2.99
N VAL A 95 6.61 -10.19 3.73
CA VAL A 95 7.78 -11.08 3.79
C VAL A 95 7.64 -12.34 2.94
N SER A 96 6.49 -12.61 2.36
CA SER A 96 6.27 -13.85 1.63
C SER A 96 7.13 -13.98 0.37
N GLY A 97 7.54 -12.87 -0.20
CA GLY A 97 8.38 -12.87 -1.40
C GLY A 97 7.62 -13.05 -2.71
N GLU A 98 6.39 -13.48 -2.65
CA GLU A 98 5.58 -13.66 -3.86
C GLU A 98 4.97 -12.35 -4.33
N GLN A 99 4.55 -11.54 -3.38
CA GLN A 99 3.98 -10.23 -3.67
C GLN A 99 4.53 -9.24 -2.66
N ILE A 100 4.77 -8.02 -3.09
CA ILE A 100 5.43 -7.03 -2.27
C ILE A 100 4.45 -6.00 -1.75
N ILE A 101 4.48 -5.78 -0.45
CA ILE A 101 3.78 -4.68 0.21
C ILE A 101 4.82 -3.66 0.64
N LEU A 102 4.63 -2.42 0.22
CA LEU A 102 5.56 -1.32 0.49
C LEU A 102 4.93 -0.33 1.47
N PRO A 103 5.40 -0.29 2.72
CA PRO A 103 4.85 0.68 3.67
C PRO A 103 5.39 2.09 3.40
N ILE A 104 4.54 3.08 3.58
CA ILE A 104 4.92 4.49 3.53
C ILE A 104 4.42 5.13 4.81
N TRP A 105 5.34 5.73 5.58
CA TRP A 105 4.98 6.47 6.80
C TRP A 105 4.71 7.92 6.44
N HIS A 106 3.60 8.44 6.91
CA HIS A 106 3.21 9.82 6.65
C HIS A 106 2.76 10.50 7.94
N ASN A 107 3.44 11.59 8.31
CA ASN A 107 3.13 12.36 9.51
C ASN A 107 3.05 11.51 10.77
N ILE A 108 3.96 10.55 10.89
CA ILE A 108 4.01 9.65 12.03
C ILE A 108 5.48 9.40 12.38
N THR A 109 5.79 9.28 13.66
CA THR A 109 7.15 9.01 14.11
C THR A 109 7.37 7.51 14.26
N LYS A 110 8.64 7.11 14.26
CA LYS A 110 9.00 5.71 14.49
C LYS A 110 8.47 5.24 15.86
N LYS A 111 8.55 6.11 16.86
CA LYS A 111 8.04 5.79 18.20
C LYS A 111 6.54 5.45 18.14
N GLU A 112 5.77 6.25 17.43
CA GLU A 112 4.34 6.02 17.28
C GLU A 112 4.05 4.70 16.57
N VAL A 113 4.83 4.38 15.55
CA VAL A 113 4.66 3.11 14.84
C VAL A 113 5.03 1.94 15.76
N ILE A 114 6.08 2.07 16.55
CA ILE A 114 6.48 1.03 17.50
C ILE A 114 5.37 0.78 18.52
N GLU A 115 4.77 1.84 19.05
CA GLU A 115 3.68 1.72 20.02
C GLU A 115 2.46 1.01 19.42
N PHE A 116 2.21 1.25 18.14
CA PHE A 116 1.11 0.64 17.43
C PHE A 116 1.40 -0.82 17.06
N SER A 117 2.54 -1.07 16.47
CA SER A 117 2.96 -2.41 16.07
C SER A 117 4.47 -2.47 15.94
N PRO A 118 5.17 -3.08 16.91
CA PRO A 118 6.63 -3.21 16.82
C PRO A 118 7.09 -3.95 15.58
N SER A 119 6.36 -4.98 15.18
CA SER A 119 6.70 -5.75 13.97
C SER A 119 6.63 -4.90 12.70
N LEU A 120 5.64 -4.04 12.64
CA LEU A 120 5.48 -3.16 11.48
C LEU A 120 6.58 -2.10 11.43
N ALA A 121 7.02 -1.63 12.60
CA ALA A 121 8.10 -0.65 12.71
C ALA A 121 9.45 -1.19 12.22
N ASP A 122 9.62 -2.51 12.25
CA ASP A 122 10.86 -3.14 11.79
C ASP A 122 10.92 -3.28 10.28
N LYS A 123 9.82 -3.05 9.57
CA LYS A 123 9.81 -3.16 8.12
C LYS A 123 10.47 -1.95 7.48
N LEU A 124 11.21 -2.20 6.42
CA LEU A 124 11.79 -1.13 5.64
C LEU A 124 10.67 -0.33 4.98
N ALA A 125 10.59 0.93 5.31
CA ALA A 125 9.53 1.80 4.83
C ALA A 125 10.09 3.12 4.32
N ARG A 126 9.33 3.79 3.48
CA ARG A 126 9.64 5.16 3.07
C ARG A 126 8.89 6.12 3.98
N ASN A 127 9.47 7.28 4.21
CA ASN A 127 8.89 8.27 5.11
C ASN A 127 8.77 9.61 4.38
N THR A 128 7.56 10.15 4.31
CA THR A 128 7.31 11.41 3.60
C THR A 128 8.01 12.61 4.26
N ALA A 129 8.46 12.49 5.49
CA ALA A 129 9.25 13.54 6.15
C ALA A 129 10.69 13.58 5.65
N ILE A 130 11.18 12.46 5.09
CA ILE A 130 12.56 12.35 4.61
C ILE A 130 12.62 12.44 3.09
N ASN A 131 11.68 11.79 2.42
CA ASN A 131 11.63 11.75 0.96
C ASN A 131 10.36 12.43 0.46
N THR A 132 10.45 13.13 -0.65
CA THR A 132 9.26 13.72 -1.27
C THR A 132 8.43 12.61 -1.91
N VAL A 133 7.17 12.91 -2.17
CA VAL A 133 6.28 11.95 -2.86
C VAL A 133 6.87 11.59 -4.23
N ASP A 134 7.45 12.55 -4.94
CA ASP A 134 8.06 12.29 -6.24
C ASP A 134 9.25 11.35 -6.13
N GLU A 135 10.08 11.52 -5.10
CA GLU A 135 11.21 10.63 -4.86
C GLU A 135 10.74 9.20 -4.55
N ILE A 136 9.69 9.09 -3.75
CA ILE A 136 9.10 7.79 -3.41
C ILE A 136 8.53 7.15 -4.67
N ALA A 137 7.85 7.93 -5.51
CA ALA A 137 7.30 7.43 -6.77
C ALA A 137 8.40 6.93 -7.69
N ASP A 138 9.53 7.64 -7.77
CA ASP A 138 10.66 7.22 -8.59
C ASP A 138 11.20 5.87 -8.14
N GLU A 139 11.35 5.67 -6.83
CA GLU A 139 11.85 4.40 -6.30
C GLU A 139 10.87 3.25 -6.57
N ILE A 140 9.58 3.51 -6.38
CA ILE A 140 8.56 2.49 -6.63
C ILE A 140 8.50 2.14 -8.12
N ALA A 141 8.55 3.14 -8.98
CA ALA A 141 8.53 2.94 -10.42
C ALA A 141 9.71 2.10 -10.87
N GLU A 142 10.90 2.38 -10.34
CA GLU A 142 12.08 1.63 -10.65
C GLU A 142 11.92 0.16 -10.26
N LEU A 143 11.38 -0.08 -9.08
CA LEU A 143 11.13 -1.43 -8.59
C LEU A 143 10.14 -2.18 -9.49
N ILE A 144 9.06 -1.52 -9.89
CA ILE A 144 8.02 -2.14 -10.70
C ILE A 144 8.47 -2.40 -12.13
N LEU A 145 9.13 -1.42 -12.74
CA LEU A 145 9.52 -1.49 -14.15
C LEU A 145 10.71 -2.41 -14.40
N ASN A 146 11.48 -2.71 -13.36
CA ASN A 146 12.62 -3.61 -13.48
C ASN A 146 12.28 -5.06 -13.15
N GLU A 147 11.02 -5.35 -12.91
CA GLU A 147 10.56 -6.71 -12.65
C GLU A 147 10.55 -7.58 -13.91
#